data_c71d5ed7f985c36c3592b7943197f3e3
#
_entry.id   c71d5ed7f985c36c3592b7943197f3e3
#
_cell.length_a   1.000
_cell.length_b   1.000
_cell.length_c   1.000
_cell.angle_alpha   90.00
_cell.angle_beta   90.00
_cell.angle_gamma   90.00
#
_symmetry.space_group_name_H-M   'P 1'
#
loop_
_entity.id
_entity.type
_entity.pdbx_description
1 polymer ?
#
loop_
_entity_poly.entity_id
_entity_poly.type
_entity_poly.pdbx_seq_one_letter_code
_entity_poly.pdbx_strand_id
1 'polypeptide(L)'
;MIGLGVLKGMWVTFREFLGTYPAGRTLLRALGQPIGDGLFTIQYPDTKQQHAERFRYFPFLIYDETPEDLRCVACKICEQECPPQCIHIVGPAKDAQGRPLKEHGRTFPVKFDIDMSICMSCRICVDVCPFDAIEMDN
;
A
#
# COMPACT_ATOMS: atom_id res chain seq x y z
N MET A 1 -3.81 39.05 26.12
CA MET A 1 -3.60 37.71 26.69
C MET A 1 -2.61 36.87 25.85
N ILE A 2 -1.64 37.52 25.21
CA ILE A 2 -0.68 36.88 24.28
C ILE A 2 0.37 36.04 25.05
N GLY A 3 0.67 36.35 26.31
CA GLY A 3 1.73 35.63 27.07
C GLY A 3 1.36 34.23 27.58
N LEU A 4 0.08 33.95 27.84
CA LEU A 4 -0.36 32.65 28.37
C LEU A 4 -0.22 31.50 27.33
N GLY A 5 -0.39 31.80 26.06
CA GLY A 5 -0.19 30.83 24.98
C GLY A 5 1.26 30.38 24.84
N VAL A 6 2.20 31.32 24.98
CA VAL A 6 3.64 31.02 24.93
C VAL A 6 4.06 30.16 26.12
N LEU A 7 3.63 30.50 27.32
CA LEU A 7 3.90 29.71 28.52
C LEU A 7 3.34 28.27 28.42
N LYS A 8 2.13 28.13 27.86
CA LYS A 8 1.53 26.83 27.64
C LYS A 8 2.32 26.00 26.61
N GLY A 9 2.77 26.63 25.52
CA GLY A 9 3.61 25.99 24.52
C GLY A 9 4.96 25.53 25.10
N MET A 10 5.63 26.39 25.84
CA MET A 10 6.88 26.06 26.55
C MET A 10 6.68 24.91 27.54
N TRP A 11 5.57 24.89 28.27
CA TRP A 11 5.26 23.80 29.20
C TRP A 11 5.10 22.45 28.46
N VAL A 12 4.44 22.43 27.31
CA VAL A 12 4.29 21.20 26.51
C VAL A 12 5.65 20.68 26.05
N THR A 13 6.49 21.53 25.47
CA THR A 13 7.83 21.13 25.03
C THR A 13 8.73 20.68 26.17
N PHE A 14 8.67 21.35 27.31
CA PHE A 14 9.41 20.96 28.51
C PHE A 14 8.97 19.59 29.05
N ARG A 15 7.68 19.33 29.06
CA ARG A 15 7.11 18.04 29.44
C ARG A 15 7.60 16.91 28.52
N GLU A 16 7.56 17.12 27.20
CA GLU A 16 8.05 16.13 26.24
C GLU A 16 9.56 15.90 26.39
N PHE A 17 10.33 16.95 26.64
CA PHE A 17 11.76 16.84 26.96
C PHE A 17 12.01 15.95 28.19
N LEU A 18 11.30 16.18 29.28
CA LEU A 18 11.41 15.33 30.47
C LEU A 18 10.99 13.87 30.17
N GLY A 19 10.01 13.68 29.31
CA GLY A 19 9.54 12.37 28.86
C GLY A 19 10.54 11.56 28.03
N THR A 20 11.60 12.19 27.51
CA THR A 20 12.66 11.45 26.79
C THR A 20 13.55 10.66 27.73
N TYR A 21 13.62 11.03 29.01
CA TYR A 21 14.40 10.31 29.98
C TYR A 21 13.56 9.25 30.71
N PRO A 22 14.12 8.05 31.00
CA PRO A 22 13.36 6.97 31.64
C PRO A 22 12.82 7.35 33.04
N ALA A 23 13.58 8.12 33.81
CA ALA A 23 13.14 8.63 35.13
C ALA A 23 12.01 9.67 35.00
N GLY A 24 12.08 10.54 33.99
CA GLY A 24 11.02 11.51 33.70
C GLY A 24 9.73 10.84 33.23
N ARG A 25 9.83 9.80 32.43
CA ARG A 25 8.68 8.98 31.97
C ARG A 25 7.90 8.36 33.13
N THR A 26 8.62 7.73 34.08
CA THR A 26 7.98 7.11 35.25
C THR A 26 7.29 8.15 36.11
N LEU A 27 7.91 9.29 36.32
CA LEU A 27 7.32 10.39 37.09
C LEU A 27 6.08 10.96 36.41
N LEU A 28 6.16 11.27 35.14
CA LEU A 28 5.04 11.87 34.40
C LEU A 28 3.87 10.89 34.22
N ARG A 29 4.13 9.59 34.05
CA ARG A 29 3.08 8.55 34.09
C ARG A 29 2.42 8.44 35.47
N ALA A 30 3.18 8.53 36.53
CA ALA A 30 2.64 8.54 37.88
C ALA A 30 1.75 9.78 38.16
N LEU A 31 2.01 10.88 37.46
CA LEU A 31 1.18 12.10 37.49
C LEU A 31 -0.02 12.04 36.50
N GLY A 32 -0.29 10.90 35.87
CA GLY A 32 -1.41 10.72 34.97
C GLY A 32 -1.30 11.48 33.63
N GLN A 33 -0.10 11.91 33.25
CA GLN A 33 0.11 12.64 32.01
C GLN A 33 0.29 11.66 30.84
N PRO A 34 -0.45 11.81 29.74
CA PRO A 34 -0.24 11.02 28.54
C PRO A 34 1.11 11.41 27.92
N ILE A 35 2.04 10.48 27.89
CA ILE A 35 3.34 10.66 27.28
C ILE A 35 3.42 9.71 26.11
N GLY A 36 3.74 10.24 24.95
CA GLY A 36 4.09 9.42 23.78
C GLY A 36 5.38 8.63 24.05
N ASP A 37 5.58 7.55 23.32
CA ASP A 37 6.75 6.66 23.49
C ASP A 37 8.07 7.27 22.98
N GLY A 38 8.16 8.57 22.85
CA GLY A 38 9.38 9.31 22.50
C GLY A 38 9.93 8.87 21.14
N LEU A 39 11.12 8.30 21.10
CA LEU A 39 11.75 7.75 19.91
C LEU A 39 11.16 6.35 19.64
N PHE A 40 10.42 6.22 18.54
CA PHE A 40 9.83 4.95 18.06
C PHE A 40 10.26 4.63 16.64
N THR A 41 11.54 4.84 16.35
CA THR A 41 12.11 4.46 15.06
C THR A 41 12.10 2.95 14.88
N ILE A 42 11.65 2.48 13.74
CA ILE A 42 11.69 1.08 13.36
C ILE A 42 13.02 0.83 12.65
N GLN A 43 13.78 -0.13 13.16
CA GLN A 43 15.08 -0.48 12.60
C GLN A 43 14.89 -1.38 11.38
N TYR A 44 14.69 -0.77 10.22
CA TYR A 44 14.67 -1.51 8.96
C TYR A 44 16.12 -1.89 8.56
N PRO A 45 16.41 -3.13 8.09
CA PRO A 45 15.49 -4.21 7.73
C PRO A 45 15.16 -5.20 8.86
N ASP A 46 15.77 -5.08 10.06
CA ASP A 46 15.62 -6.04 11.15
C ASP A 46 14.18 -6.15 11.65
N THR A 47 13.52 -5.01 11.70
CA THR A 47 12.11 -4.93 12.09
C THR A 47 11.32 -4.23 10.98
N LYS A 48 10.28 -4.89 10.47
CA LYS A 48 9.36 -4.31 9.49
C LYS A 48 8.10 -3.82 10.19
N GLN A 49 7.58 -2.67 9.74
CA GLN A 49 6.30 -2.17 10.22
C GLN A 49 5.18 -3.08 9.70
N GLN A 50 4.29 -3.48 10.58
CA GLN A 50 3.07 -4.16 10.16
C GLN A 50 2.09 -3.14 9.58
N HIS A 51 1.68 -3.37 8.36
CA HIS A 51 0.70 -2.54 7.68
C HIS A 51 -0.73 -2.95 8.07
N ALA A 52 -1.67 -2.03 7.91
CA ALA A 52 -3.08 -2.35 8.10
C ALA A 52 -3.55 -3.33 7.00
N GLU A 53 -4.53 -4.19 7.31
CA GLU A 53 -5.08 -5.21 6.39
C GLU A 53 -5.50 -4.66 5.02
N ARG A 54 -5.91 -3.39 4.96
CA ARG A 54 -6.29 -2.70 3.71
C ARG A 54 -5.28 -1.63 3.31
N PHE A 55 -4.02 -1.90 3.54
CA PHE A 55 -2.97 -1.00 3.09
C PHE A 55 -2.94 -0.98 1.56
N ARG A 56 -2.68 0.21 0.98
CA ARG A 56 -2.68 0.41 -0.48
C ARG A 56 -1.28 0.80 -0.91
N TYR A 57 -0.56 -0.17 -1.47
CA TYR A 57 0.78 0.06 -1.98
C TYR A 57 0.84 -0.14 -3.50
N PHE A 58 1.59 -1.10 -4.00
CA PHE A 58 1.68 -1.36 -5.43
C PHE A 58 0.65 -2.41 -5.86
N PRO A 59 -0.09 -2.19 -6.97
CA PRO A 59 -0.87 -3.25 -7.58
C PRO A 59 0.04 -4.23 -8.31
N PHE A 60 -0.19 -5.52 -8.12
CA PHE A 60 0.52 -6.60 -8.81
C PHE A 60 -0.44 -7.71 -9.24
N LEU A 61 -0.01 -8.49 -10.23
CA LEU A 61 -0.79 -9.63 -10.72
C LEU A 61 -0.52 -10.88 -9.88
N ILE A 62 -1.58 -11.65 -9.61
CA ILE A 62 -1.51 -12.90 -8.89
C ILE A 62 -1.32 -14.04 -9.87
N TYR A 63 -0.42 -14.96 -9.51
CA TYR A 63 -0.18 -16.24 -10.15
C TYR A 63 -0.73 -17.35 -9.26
N ASP A 64 -1.25 -18.42 -9.84
CA ASP A 64 -1.75 -19.56 -9.05
C ASP A 64 -0.58 -20.40 -8.52
N GLU A 65 -0.13 -21.42 -9.25
CA GLU A 65 0.93 -22.30 -8.77
C GLU A 65 2.31 -22.01 -9.38
N THR A 66 2.32 -21.51 -10.61
CA THR A 66 3.54 -21.21 -11.35
C THR A 66 3.52 -19.79 -11.88
N PRO A 67 4.68 -19.16 -12.13
CA PRO A 67 4.76 -17.83 -12.74
C PRO A 67 4.12 -17.74 -14.12
N GLU A 68 3.83 -18.87 -14.75
CA GLU A 68 3.20 -18.97 -16.06
C GLU A 68 1.67 -19.03 -15.98
N ASP A 69 1.12 -19.38 -14.79
CA ASP A 69 -0.32 -19.52 -14.57
C ASP A 69 -0.92 -18.23 -14.01
N LEU A 70 -1.03 -17.22 -14.86
CA LEU A 70 -1.61 -15.94 -14.54
C LEU A 70 -3.14 -16.05 -14.40
N ARG A 71 -3.71 -15.51 -13.32
CA ARG A 71 -5.18 -15.39 -13.18
C ARG A 71 -5.80 -14.40 -14.14
N CYS A 72 -5.01 -13.43 -14.63
CA CYS A 72 -5.47 -12.38 -15.52
C CYS A 72 -5.84 -12.94 -16.89
N VAL A 73 -7.09 -12.70 -17.33
CA VAL A 73 -7.62 -13.12 -18.62
C VAL A 73 -7.64 -12.01 -19.68
N ALA A 74 -6.95 -10.90 -19.46
CA ALA A 74 -6.91 -9.75 -20.35
C ALA A 74 -8.29 -9.16 -20.70
N CYS A 75 -9.23 -9.13 -19.75
CA CYS A 75 -10.59 -8.60 -19.95
C CYS A 75 -10.64 -7.08 -20.09
N LYS A 76 -9.56 -6.35 -19.70
CA LYS A 76 -9.39 -4.90 -19.78
C LYS A 76 -10.32 -4.05 -18.92
N ILE A 77 -11.07 -4.63 -17.98
CA ILE A 77 -11.95 -3.89 -17.09
C ILE A 77 -11.14 -2.93 -16.22
N CYS A 78 -10.05 -3.40 -15.63
CA CYS A 78 -9.17 -2.56 -14.80
C CYS A 78 -8.49 -1.43 -15.59
N GLU A 79 -8.21 -1.62 -16.89
CA GLU A 79 -7.69 -0.57 -17.78
C GLU A 79 -8.74 0.52 -18.02
N GLN A 80 -10.01 0.15 -18.22
CA GLN A 80 -11.12 1.08 -18.49
C GLN A 80 -11.54 1.86 -17.25
N GLU A 81 -11.57 1.20 -16.10
CA GLU A 81 -12.00 1.78 -14.82
C GLU A 81 -10.89 2.54 -14.08
N CYS A 82 -9.66 2.54 -14.61
CA CYS A 82 -8.55 3.24 -13.99
C CYS A 82 -8.66 4.76 -14.17
N PRO A 83 -8.86 5.58 -13.10
CA PRO A 83 -9.02 7.02 -13.24
C PRO A 83 -7.83 7.73 -13.88
N PRO A 84 -6.57 7.45 -13.48
CA PRO A 84 -5.39 8.04 -14.13
C PRO A 84 -5.00 7.33 -15.42
N GLN A 85 -5.71 6.25 -15.83
CA GLN A 85 -5.40 5.47 -17.04
C GLN A 85 -3.95 4.97 -17.09
N CYS A 86 -3.44 4.52 -15.95
CA CYS A 86 -2.06 4.04 -15.81
C CYS A 86 -1.87 2.56 -16.17
N ILE A 87 -2.95 1.84 -16.50
CA ILE A 87 -2.90 0.41 -16.82
C ILE A 87 -3.04 0.23 -18.33
N HIS A 88 -2.11 -0.50 -18.94
CA HIS A 88 -2.10 -0.79 -20.36
C HIS A 88 -2.02 -2.29 -20.59
N ILE A 89 -3.08 -2.85 -21.19
CA ILE A 89 -3.19 -4.28 -21.44
C ILE A 89 -3.18 -4.55 -22.95
N VAL A 90 -2.15 -5.23 -23.42
CA VAL A 90 -2.16 -5.80 -24.75
C VAL A 90 -2.96 -7.09 -24.70
N GLY A 91 -4.00 -7.17 -25.52
CA GLY A 91 -5.01 -8.22 -25.51
C GLY A 91 -4.45 -9.65 -25.54
N PRO A 92 -5.29 -10.67 -25.50
CA PRO A 92 -4.83 -12.04 -25.37
C PRO A 92 -3.87 -12.43 -26.48
N ALA A 93 -2.83 -13.18 -26.13
CA ALA A 93 -1.92 -13.78 -27.09
C ALA A 93 -2.74 -14.57 -28.13
N LYS A 94 -2.39 -14.43 -29.41
CA LYS A 94 -3.10 -15.09 -30.51
C LYS A 94 -2.15 -16.04 -31.21
N ASP A 95 -2.68 -17.18 -31.64
CA ASP A 95 -1.97 -18.11 -32.56
C ASP A 95 -1.82 -17.54 -34.00
N ALA A 96 -1.11 -18.24 -34.85
CA ALA A 96 -0.95 -17.86 -36.25
C ALA A 96 -2.28 -17.78 -37.00
N GLN A 97 -3.35 -18.35 -36.48
CA GLN A 97 -4.71 -18.35 -37.05
C GLN A 97 -5.59 -17.26 -36.42
N GLY A 98 -5.04 -16.41 -35.53
CA GLY A 98 -5.75 -15.31 -34.89
C GLY A 98 -6.67 -15.70 -33.73
N ARG A 99 -6.63 -16.96 -33.28
CA ARG A 99 -7.39 -17.43 -32.12
C ARG A 99 -6.63 -17.11 -30.82
N PRO A 100 -7.33 -16.77 -29.72
CA PRO A 100 -6.67 -16.53 -28.46
C PRO A 100 -5.99 -17.82 -27.98
N LEU A 101 -4.69 -17.72 -27.71
CA LEU A 101 -3.94 -18.77 -27.06
C LEU A 101 -4.50 -18.97 -25.65
N LYS A 102 -4.74 -20.24 -25.29
CA LYS A 102 -5.20 -20.61 -23.97
C LYS A 102 -4.12 -21.47 -23.30
N GLU A 103 -3.63 -21.01 -22.20
CA GLU A 103 -2.77 -21.78 -21.33
C GLU A 103 -3.59 -22.22 -20.11
N HIS A 104 -3.52 -23.49 -19.74
CA HIS A 104 -4.38 -24.06 -18.69
C HIS A 104 -5.89 -23.75 -18.84
N GLY A 105 -6.37 -23.60 -20.12
CA GLY A 105 -7.78 -23.31 -20.40
C GLY A 105 -8.20 -21.84 -20.29
N ARG A 106 -7.30 -20.95 -19.89
CA ARG A 106 -7.53 -19.50 -19.77
C ARG A 106 -6.77 -18.72 -20.83
N THR A 107 -7.30 -17.56 -21.22
CA THR A 107 -6.56 -16.57 -22.03
C THR A 107 -5.70 -15.73 -21.10
N PHE A 108 -4.54 -15.29 -21.55
CA PHE A 108 -3.64 -14.43 -20.77
C PHE A 108 -3.21 -13.20 -21.60
N PRO A 109 -2.86 -12.08 -20.98
CA PRO A 109 -2.38 -10.90 -21.66
C PRO A 109 -0.98 -11.15 -22.25
N VAL A 110 -0.73 -10.63 -23.45
CA VAL A 110 0.63 -10.60 -24.04
C VAL A 110 1.52 -9.67 -23.22
N LYS A 111 0.94 -8.57 -22.76
CA LYS A 111 1.63 -7.55 -21.98
C LYS A 111 0.66 -6.90 -21.03
N PHE A 112 1.10 -6.70 -19.79
CA PHE A 112 0.37 -5.99 -18.76
C PHE A 112 1.31 -5.01 -18.08
N ASP A 113 1.12 -3.73 -18.36
CA ASP A 113 1.95 -2.66 -17.81
C ASP A 113 1.13 -1.78 -16.88
N ILE A 114 1.75 -1.38 -15.78
CA ILE A 114 1.21 -0.34 -14.89
C ILE A 114 2.25 0.77 -14.81
N ASP A 115 1.87 1.98 -15.22
CA ASP A 115 2.71 3.16 -15.03
C ASP A 115 2.61 3.64 -13.58
N MET A 116 3.63 3.28 -12.81
CA MET A 116 3.69 3.62 -11.39
C MET A 116 3.95 5.11 -11.14
N SER A 117 4.39 5.87 -12.15
CA SER A 117 4.65 7.30 -12.00
C SER A 117 3.36 8.11 -11.86
N ILE A 118 2.26 7.62 -12.43
CA ILE A 118 0.94 8.26 -12.38
C ILE A 118 -0.09 7.47 -11.58
N CYS A 119 0.26 6.25 -11.13
CA CYS A 119 -0.62 5.43 -10.32
C CYS A 119 -0.86 6.06 -8.94
N MET A 120 -2.12 6.30 -8.58
CA MET A 120 -2.49 6.86 -7.28
C MET A 120 -2.81 5.81 -6.21
N SER A 121 -2.53 4.54 -6.46
CA SER A 121 -2.78 3.42 -5.53
C SER A 121 -4.20 3.40 -4.94
N CYS A 122 -5.21 3.72 -5.76
CA CYS A 122 -6.61 3.87 -5.32
C CYS A 122 -7.33 2.55 -5.04
N ARG A 123 -6.78 1.40 -5.51
CA ARG A 123 -7.34 0.04 -5.39
C ARG A 123 -8.55 -0.25 -6.30
N ILE A 124 -9.05 0.67 -7.09
CA ILE A 124 -10.22 0.43 -7.96
C ILE A 124 -9.98 -0.78 -8.88
N CYS A 125 -8.76 -0.93 -9.43
CA CYS A 125 -8.40 -2.05 -10.29
C CYS A 125 -8.56 -3.43 -9.61
N VAL A 126 -8.34 -3.51 -8.30
CA VAL A 126 -8.56 -4.72 -7.49
C VAL A 126 -10.07 -4.97 -7.32
N ASP A 127 -10.80 -3.93 -6.91
CA ASP A 127 -12.23 -4.05 -6.58
C ASP A 127 -13.11 -4.37 -7.80
N VAL A 128 -12.68 -3.97 -9.02
CA VAL A 128 -13.42 -4.26 -10.26
C VAL A 128 -13.00 -5.56 -10.95
N CYS A 129 -11.97 -6.25 -10.47
CA CYS A 129 -11.48 -7.47 -11.09
C CYS A 129 -12.37 -8.67 -10.76
N PRO A 130 -13.10 -9.27 -11.72
CA PRO A 130 -13.99 -10.39 -11.44
C PRO A 130 -13.25 -11.73 -11.27
N PHE A 131 -11.92 -11.73 -11.46
CA PHE A 131 -11.07 -12.93 -11.41
C PHE A 131 -10.11 -12.92 -10.23
N ASP A 132 -10.18 -11.90 -9.36
CA ASP A 132 -9.21 -11.69 -8.28
C ASP A 132 -7.75 -11.85 -8.75
N ALA A 133 -7.48 -11.29 -9.95
CA ALA A 133 -6.19 -11.45 -10.63
C ALA A 133 -5.19 -10.33 -10.30
N ILE A 134 -5.61 -9.30 -9.61
CA ILE A 134 -4.78 -8.16 -9.21
C ILE A 134 -5.00 -7.86 -7.73
N GLU A 135 -3.93 -7.61 -7.01
CA GLU A 135 -3.95 -7.30 -5.58
C GLU A 135 -2.99 -6.16 -5.27
N MET A 136 -3.12 -5.57 -4.07
CA MET A 136 -2.18 -4.56 -3.58
C MET A 136 -1.15 -5.22 -2.68
N ASP A 137 0.12 -4.85 -2.84
CA ASP A 137 1.19 -5.25 -1.93
C ASP A 137 0.95 -4.69 -0.52
N ASN A 138 1.37 -5.43 0.50
CA ASN A 138 1.22 -5.10 1.92
C ASN A 138 2.58 -4.94 2.60
#